data_2c0f11c78ba87018aad1b7b818129510
#
_entry.id   2c0f11c78ba87018aad1b7b818129510
#
_cell.length_a   1.000
_cell.length_b   1.000
_cell.length_c   1.000
_cell.angle_alpha   90.00
_cell.angle_beta   90.00
_cell.angle_gamma   90.00
#
_symmetry.space_group_name_H-M   'P 1'
#
loop_
_entity.id
_entity.type
_entity.pdbx_description
1 polymer ?
#
loop_
_entity_poly.entity_id
_entity_poly.type
_entity_poly.pdbx_seq_one_letter_code
_entity_poly.pdbx_strand_id
1 'polypeptide(L)'
;MSGCLLDVNVLLACGWKSHADHSTLLGWLLQVNDWATCPITESGFMRISMTTAYQATFDNAQKSLATLRALRGHRFVADDVEAALLPVLTSYKDTTDAHLVTLAKRHGLKLATLDGTLITKPWAAGVAENPLVQPIHH
;
A
#
# COMPACT_ATOMS: atom_id res chain seq x y z
N MET A 1 -16.75 3.28 8.08
CA MET A 1 -15.31 3.06 8.10
C MET A 1 -14.75 3.10 6.70
N SER A 2 -13.72 3.87 6.52
CA SER A 2 -13.10 4.00 5.21
C SER A 2 -12.25 2.79 4.88
N GLY A 3 -12.25 2.39 3.61
CA GLY A 3 -11.29 1.42 3.11
C GLY A 3 -9.89 2.03 3.00
N CYS A 4 -8.94 1.21 2.62
CA CYS A 4 -7.56 1.67 2.46
C CYS A 4 -6.91 1.12 1.20
N LEU A 5 -6.04 1.93 0.62
CA LEU A 5 -5.10 1.54 -0.42
C LEU A 5 -3.82 1.09 0.29
N LEU A 6 -3.29 -0.07 -0.06
CA LEU A 6 -2.07 -0.57 0.58
C LEU A 6 -0.85 -0.04 -0.17
N ASP A 7 0.05 0.62 0.57
CA ASP A 7 1.37 0.95 0.06
C ASP A 7 2.18 -0.34 -0.17
N VAL A 8 3.22 -0.24 -0.99
CA VAL A 8 4.05 -1.40 -1.35
C VAL A 8 4.61 -2.10 -0.10
N ASN A 9 5.06 -1.34 0.90
CA ASN A 9 5.63 -1.92 2.12
C ASN A 9 4.62 -2.76 2.90
N VAL A 10 3.34 -2.37 2.92
CA VAL A 10 2.28 -3.15 3.56
C VAL A 10 1.97 -4.39 2.74
N LEU A 11 1.92 -4.26 1.41
CA LEU A 11 1.70 -5.40 0.52
C LEU A 11 2.80 -6.46 0.68
N LEU A 12 4.06 -6.02 0.74
CA LEU A 12 5.19 -6.93 0.93
C LEU A 12 5.08 -7.68 2.26
N ALA A 13 4.71 -6.98 3.33
CA ALA A 13 4.55 -7.60 4.63
C ALA A 13 3.44 -8.66 4.62
N CYS A 14 2.34 -8.38 3.96
CA CYS A 14 1.23 -9.33 3.86
C CYS A 14 1.56 -10.51 2.95
N GLY A 15 2.36 -10.30 1.90
CA GLY A 15 2.65 -11.30 0.88
C GLY A 15 3.79 -12.26 1.21
N TRP A 16 4.72 -11.85 2.08
CA TRP A 16 5.93 -12.64 2.34
C TRP A 16 6.11 -12.96 3.81
N LYS A 17 6.18 -14.26 4.13
CA LYS A 17 6.37 -14.74 5.50
C LYS A 17 7.68 -14.28 6.12
N SER A 18 8.67 -13.98 5.30
CA SER A 18 9.99 -13.52 5.77
C SER A 18 9.97 -12.09 6.30
N HIS A 19 8.92 -11.33 6.03
CA HIS A 19 8.82 -9.97 6.56
C HIS A 19 8.54 -10.01 8.06
N ALA A 20 9.22 -9.14 8.81
CA ALA A 20 9.12 -9.11 10.27
C ALA A 20 7.68 -8.89 10.76
N ASP A 21 6.89 -8.13 10.03
CA ASP A 21 5.52 -7.76 10.41
C ASP A 21 4.45 -8.60 9.70
N HIS A 22 4.85 -9.71 9.08
CA HIS A 22 3.93 -10.52 8.26
C HIS A 22 2.69 -10.94 9.03
N SER A 23 2.87 -11.61 10.18
CA SER A 23 1.74 -12.15 10.94
C SER A 23 0.79 -11.05 11.40
N THR A 24 1.34 -9.95 11.90
CA THR A 24 0.54 -8.83 12.40
C THR A 24 -0.25 -8.17 11.29
N LEU A 25 0.40 -7.90 10.17
CA LEU A 25 -0.25 -7.18 9.06
C LEU A 25 -1.22 -8.06 8.30
N LEU A 26 -0.89 -9.34 8.10
CA LEU A 26 -1.86 -10.24 7.46
C LEU A 26 -3.10 -10.39 8.34
N GLY A 27 -2.92 -10.54 9.66
CA GLY A 27 -4.04 -10.61 10.60
C GLY A 27 -4.90 -9.35 10.54
N TRP A 28 -4.27 -8.18 10.47
CA TRP A 28 -4.98 -6.91 10.30
C TRP A 28 -5.76 -6.90 8.97
N LEU A 29 -5.11 -7.29 7.88
CA LEU A 29 -5.73 -7.24 6.56
C LEU A 29 -6.96 -8.14 6.47
N LEU A 30 -6.92 -9.31 7.11
CA LEU A 30 -8.03 -10.24 7.11
C LEU A 30 -9.28 -9.69 7.81
N GLN A 31 -9.13 -8.64 8.61
CA GLN A 31 -10.24 -7.97 9.27
C GLN A 31 -10.71 -6.71 8.55
N VAL A 32 -9.95 -6.26 7.55
CA VAL A 32 -10.32 -5.09 6.76
C VAL A 32 -11.29 -5.52 5.68
N ASN A 33 -12.47 -4.89 5.62
CA ASN A 33 -13.51 -5.30 4.70
C ASN A 33 -13.44 -4.61 3.34
N ASP A 34 -12.61 -3.56 3.21
CA ASP A 34 -12.48 -2.79 1.98
C ASP A 34 -11.04 -2.32 1.87
N TRP A 35 -10.28 -2.95 1.00
CA TRP A 35 -8.90 -2.58 0.77
C TRP A 35 -8.57 -2.72 -0.71
N ALA A 36 -7.55 -2.01 -1.15
CA ALA A 36 -7.29 -1.87 -2.56
C ALA A 36 -5.81 -1.99 -2.88
N THR A 37 -5.55 -2.39 -4.12
CA THR A 37 -4.27 -2.23 -4.79
C THR A 37 -4.47 -1.37 -6.03
N CYS A 38 -3.38 -0.88 -6.60
CA CYS A 38 -3.39 -0.11 -7.84
C CYS A 38 -2.17 -0.49 -8.68
N PRO A 39 -2.08 -0.02 -9.93
CA PRO A 39 -0.93 -0.37 -10.79
C PRO A 39 0.43 -0.07 -10.16
N ILE A 40 0.56 1.06 -9.46
CA ILE A 40 1.84 1.43 -8.85
C ILE A 40 2.22 0.47 -7.73
N THR A 41 1.28 0.15 -6.85
CA THR A 41 1.58 -0.71 -5.70
C THR A 41 1.79 -2.15 -6.12
N GLU A 42 1.05 -2.64 -7.11
CA GLU A 42 1.26 -4.00 -7.63
C GLU A 42 2.59 -4.12 -8.36
N SER A 43 2.93 -3.14 -9.20
CA SER A 43 4.22 -3.11 -9.88
C SER A 43 5.38 -3.03 -8.90
N GLY A 44 5.25 -2.19 -7.87
CA GLY A 44 6.25 -2.09 -6.81
C GLY A 44 6.41 -3.39 -6.03
N PHE A 45 5.31 -4.07 -5.73
CA PHE A 45 5.35 -5.39 -5.09
C PHE A 45 6.14 -6.39 -5.93
N MET A 46 5.85 -6.46 -7.24
CA MET A 46 6.55 -7.37 -8.13
C MET A 46 8.05 -7.06 -8.17
N ARG A 47 8.39 -5.78 -8.36
CA ARG A 47 9.78 -5.36 -8.50
C ARG A 47 10.60 -5.65 -7.24
N ILE A 48 10.08 -5.31 -6.07
CA ILE A 48 10.83 -5.48 -4.82
C ILE A 48 10.88 -6.96 -4.40
N SER A 49 9.82 -7.73 -4.67
CA SER A 49 9.82 -9.17 -4.40
C SER A 49 10.96 -9.89 -5.10
N MET A 50 11.35 -9.42 -6.28
CA MET A 50 12.41 -10.05 -7.08
C MET A 50 13.82 -9.56 -6.71
N THR A 51 13.95 -8.61 -5.77
CA THR A 51 15.26 -8.15 -5.30
C THR A 51 15.88 -9.17 -4.35
N THR A 52 17.15 -8.92 -3.98
CA THR A 52 17.85 -9.78 -3.02
C THR A 52 17.18 -9.85 -1.65
N ALA A 53 16.35 -8.85 -1.32
CA ALA A 53 15.63 -8.85 -0.05
C ALA A 53 14.65 -10.02 0.09
N TYR A 54 14.00 -10.42 -0.99
CA TYR A 54 13.01 -11.51 -0.98
C TYR A 54 13.38 -12.65 -1.91
N GLN A 55 14.21 -12.41 -2.91
CA GLN A 55 14.73 -13.41 -3.85
C GLN A 55 13.63 -14.24 -4.53
N ALA A 56 12.46 -13.66 -4.72
CA ALA A 56 11.38 -14.34 -5.39
C ALA A 56 11.61 -14.41 -6.90
N THR A 57 11.14 -15.48 -7.52
CA THR A 57 11.00 -15.51 -8.97
C THR A 57 9.80 -14.67 -9.38
N PHE A 58 9.73 -14.29 -10.64
CA PHE A 58 8.56 -13.60 -11.17
C PHE A 58 7.29 -14.41 -10.93
N ASP A 59 7.34 -15.72 -11.22
CA ASP A 59 6.20 -16.62 -11.02
C ASP A 59 5.75 -16.64 -9.55
N ASN A 60 6.68 -16.78 -8.63
CA ASN A 60 6.35 -16.78 -7.19
C ASN A 60 5.76 -15.45 -6.73
N ALA A 61 6.27 -14.34 -7.24
CA ALA A 61 5.73 -13.04 -6.92
C ALA A 61 4.31 -12.87 -7.45
N GLN A 62 4.05 -13.30 -8.69
CA GLN A 62 2.69 -13.27 -9.24
C GLN A 62 1.73 -14.13 -8.43
N LYS A 63 2.16 -15.31 -8.03
CA LYS A 63 1.31 -16.21 -7.22
C LYS A 63 1.00 -15.62 -5.86
N SER A 64 1.99 -15.02 -5.20
CA SER A 64 1.76 -14.35 -3.92
C SER A 64 0.76 -13.20 -4.06
N LEU A 65 0.94 -12.37 -5.08
CA LEU A 65 0.02 -11.27 -5.33
C LEU A 65 -1.39 -11.77 -5.64
N ALA A 66 -1.51 -12.81 -6.46
CA ALA A 66 -2.81 -13.41 -6.79
C ALA A 66 -3.51 -13.95 -5.53
N THR A 67 -2.76 -14.58 -4.63
CA THR A 67 -3.29 -15.07 -3.37
C THR A 67 -3.84 -13.92 -2.52
N LEU A 68 -3.11 -12.82 -2.43
CA LEU A 68 -3.59 -11.64 -1.71
C LEU A 68 -4.86 -11.09 -2.36
N ARG A 69 -4.87 -10.94 -3.67
CA ARG A 69 -6.02 -10.39 -4.39
C ARG A 69 -7.28 -11.25 -4.27
N ALA A 70 -7.12 -12.53 -3.96
CA ALA A 70 -8.25 -13.43 -3.74
C ALA A 70 -8.86 -13.29 -2.34
N LEU A 71 -8.20 -12.57 -1.43
CA LEU A 71 -8.74 -12.34 -0.09
C LEU A 71 -9.97 -11.44 -0.16
N ARG A 72 -10.86 -11.66 0.81
CA ARG A 72 -12.09 -10.88 0.91
C ARG A 72 -11.76 -9.38 1.07
N GLY A 73 -12.52 -8.57 0.40
CA GLY A 73 -12.43 -7.12 0.53
C GLY A 73 -11.51 -6.44 -0.48
N HIS A 74 -10.77 -7.21 -1.26
CA HIS A 74 -9.86 -6.63 -2.25
C HIS A 74 -10.63 -5.98 -3.41
N ARG A 75 -10.16 -4.83 -3.84
CA ARG A 75 -10.54 -4.22 -5.12
C ARG A 75 -9.30 -3.60 -5.78
N PHE A 76 -9.32 -3.59 -7.10
CA PHE A 76 -8.27 -2.94 -7.88
C PHE A 76 -8.74 -1.55 -8.28
N VAL A 77 -7.92 -0.55 -8.00
CA VAL A 77 -8.21 0.84 -8.35
C VAL A 77 -7.33 1.23 -9.52
N ALA A 78 -7.94 1.54 -10.65
CA ALA A 78 -7.21 2.05 -11.80
C ALA A 78 -6.62 3.42 -11.46
N ASP A 79 -5.41 3.68 -11.97
CA ASP A 79 -4.74 4.96 -11.70
C ASP A 79 -5.21 6.00 -12.68
N ASP A 80 -6.02 6.94 -12.20
CA ASP A 80 -6.57 8.04 -12.97
C ASP A 80 -6.04 9.40 -12.49
N VAL A 81 -4.90 9.41 -11.78
CA VAL A 81 -4.31 10.64 -11.24
C VAL A 81 -3.30 11.21 -12.22
N GLU A 82 -3.58 12.40 -12.72
CA GLU A 82 -2.66 13.16 -13.54
C GLU A 82 -1.65 13.89 -12.65
N ALA A 83 -0.43 14.09 -13.18
CA ALA A 83 0.60 14.80 -12.43
C ALA A 83 0.17 16.19 -11.97
N ALA A 84 -0.70 16.83 -12.75
CA ALA A 84 -1.22 18.15 -12.42
C ALA A 84 -2.04 18.18 -11.13
N LEU A 85 -2.52 17.03 -10.66
CA LEU A 85 -3.31 16.91 -9.43
C LEU A 85 -2.46 16.76 -8.18
N LEU A 86 -1.15 16.56 -8.34
CA LEU A 86 -0.26 16.36 -7.19
C LEU A 86 -0.11 17.65 -6.39
N PRO A 87 0.11 17.53 -5.08
CA PRO A 87 0.44 18.71 -4.27
C PRO A 87 1.79 19.28 -4.66
N VAL A 88 2.07 20.50 -4.24
CA VAL A 88 3.38 21.09 -4.44
C VAL A 88 4.39 20.33 -3.58
N LEU A 89 5.44 19.83 -4.22
CA LEU A 89 6.48 19.04 -3.56
C LEU A 89 7.79 19.81 -3.57
N THR A 90 8.59 19.60 -2.52
CA THR A 90 9.92 20.20 -2.40
C THR A 90 11.03 19.22 -2.77
N SER A 91 10.71 17.95 -2.93
CA SER A 91 11.67 16.90 -3.30
C SER A 91 11.06 15.95 -4.31
N TYR A 92 11.84 15.60 -5.34
CA TYR A 92 11.43 14.58 -6.30
C TYR A 92 11.22 13.21 -5.65
N LYS A 93 11.86 12.97 -4.52
CA LYS A 93 11.77 11.70 -3.79
C LYS A 93 10.36 11.43 -3.26
N ASP A 94 9.55 12.48 -3.10
CA ASP A 94 8.19 12.35 -2.59
C ASP A 94 7.16 12.09 -3.68
N THR A 95 7.55 12.08 -4.95
CA THR A 95 6.61 12.06 -6.07
C THR A 95 5.69 10.84 -6.06
N THR A 96 6.24 9.65 -5.88
CA THR A 96 5.43 8.42 -5.87
C THR A 96 4.49 8.39 -4.67
N ASP A 97 4.98 8.78 -3.50
CA ASP A 97 4.16 8.79 -2.29
C ASP A 97 3.03 9.80 -2.39
N ALA A 98 3.32 10.98 -2.93
CA ALA A 98 2.29 12.00 -3.17
C ALA A 98 1.24 11.52 -4.17
N HIS A 99 1.67 10.78 -5.19
CA HIS A 99 0.76 10.18 -6.15
C HIS A 99 -0.20 9.19 -5.48
N LEU A 100 0.34 8.31 -4.64
CA LEU A 100 -0.48 7.32 -3.93
C LEU A 100 -1.45 7.99 -2.95
N VAL A 101 -1.02 9.02 -2.24
CA VAL A 101 -1.88 9.78 -1.34
C VAL A 101 -3.02 10.44 -2.13
N THR A 102 -2.69 11.05 -3.26
CA THR A 102 -3.69 11.71 -4.12
C THR A 102 -4.69 10.70 -4.67
N LEU A 103 -4.21 9.54 -5.12
CA LEU A 103 -5.07 8.48 -5.62
C LEU A 103 -6.01 7.96 -4.52
N ALA A 104 -5.48 7.73 -3.33
CA ALA A 104 -6.29 7.29 -2.20
C ALA A 104 -7.40 8.30 -1.88
N LYS A 105 -7.05 9.58 -1.79
CA LYS A 105 -8.04 10.65 -1.54
C LYS A 105 -9.12 10.69 -2.61
N ARG A 106 -8.73 10.56 -3.87
CA ARG A 106 -9.66 10.62 -5.01
C ARG A 106 -10.70 9.51 -4.93
N HIS A 107 -10.32 8.35 -4.39
CA HIS A 107 -11.21 7.20 -4.28
C HIS A 107 -11.81 7.03 -2.87
N GLY A 108 -11.67 8.03 -2.01
CA GLY A 108 -12.25 7.98 -0.67
C GLY A 108 -11.57 6.98 0.26
N LEU A 109 -10.30 6.69 0.02
CA LEU A 109 -9.54 5.70 0.78
C LEU A 109 -8.48 6.36 1.64
N LYS A 110 -8.10 5.68 2.72
CA LYS A 110 -6.85 5.96 3.43
C LYS A 110 -5.71 5.27 2.70
N LEU A 111 -4.48 5.71 2.95
CA LEU A 111 -3.28 5.00 2.50
C LEU A 111 -2.66 4.31 3.70
N ALA A 112 -2.65 2.97 3.68
CA ALA A 112 -1.97 2.19 4.72
C ALA A 112 -0.50 2.05 4.34
N THR A 113 0.38 2.56 5.20
CA THR A 113 1.83 2.58 4.94
C THR A 113 2.61 2.35 6.22
N LEU A 114 3.80 1.74 6.09
CA LEU A 114 4.74 1.60 7.20
C LEU A 114 5.76 2.75 7.23
N ASP A 115 5.68 3.69 6.30
CA ASP A 115 6.63 4.79 6.18
C ASP A 115 6.24 5.94 7.11
N GLY A 116 6.92 6.03 8.26
CA GLY A 116 6.65 7.08 9.23
C GLY A 116 6.95 8.48 8.71
N THR A 117 7.92 8.62 7.82
CA THR A 117 8.25 9.92 7.22
C THR A 117 7.13 10.40 6.31
N LEU A 118 6.59 9.50 5.50
CA LEU A 118 5.44 9.83 4.64
C LEU A 118 4.27 10.37 5.45
N ILE A 119 3.96 9.73 6.56
CA ILE A 119 2.82 10.12 7.40
C ILE A 119 2.97 11.53 7.94
N THR A 120 4.19 12.01 8.13
CA THR A 120 4.45 13.35 8.65
C THR A 120 4.28 14.46 7.61
N LYS A 121 4.18 14.12 6.34
CA LYS A 121 4.06 15.13 5.28
C LYS A 121 2.71 15.86 5.38
N PRO A 122 2.69 17.20 5.21
CA PRO A 122 1.44 17.96 5.30
C PRO A 122 0.37 17.46 4.32
N TRP A 123 0.78 17.09 3.11
CA TRP A 123 -0.15 16.63 2.07
C TRP A 123 -0.65 15.20 2.31
N ALA A 124 -0.07 14.47 3.27
CA ALA A 124 -0.52 13.13 3.67
C ALA A 124 -1.41 13.14 4.90
N ALA A 125 -1.53 14.29 5.57
CA ALA A 125 -2.28 14.39 6.82
C ALA A 125 -3.73 13.96 6.64
N GLY A 126 -4.22 13.10 7.53
CA GLY A 126 -5.59 12.59 7.49
C GLY A 126 -5.84 11.52 6.45
N VAL A 127 -4.83 11.17 5.63
CA VAL A 127 -4.96 10.14 4.60
C VAL A 127 -4.04 8.96 4.89
N ALA A 128 -2.75 9.20 5.13
CA ALA A 128 -1.79 8.14 5.38
C ALA A 128 -1.78 7.76 6.86
N GLU A 129 -1.81 6.46 7.13
CA GLU A 129 -1.74 5.94 8.49
C GLU A 129 -0.98 4.63 8.52
N ASN A 130 -0.36 4.34 9.66
CA ASN A 130 0.40 3.10 9.86
C ASN A 130 -0.48 2.10 10.61
N PRO A 131 -0.84 0.97 9.99
CA PRO A 131 -1.71 0.00 10.64
C PRO A 131 -1.10 -0.67 11.88
N LEU A 132 0.23 -0.63 12.04
CA LEU A 132 0.88 -1.12 13.25
C LEU A 132 0.72 -0.17 14.44
N VAL A 133 0.67 1.13 14.16
CA VAL A 133 0.59 2.18 15.19
C VAL A 133 -0.85 2.52 15.49
N GLN A 134 -1.70 2.44 14.49
CA GLN A 134 -3.12 2.67 14.62
C GLN A 134 -3.85 1.35 14.46
N PRO A 135 -3.84 0.50 15.49
CA PRO A 135 -4.56 -0.75 15.40
C PRO A 135 -6.04 -0.47 15.17
N ILE A 136 -6.70 -1.44 14.65
CA ILE A 136 -8.07 -1.33 14.23
C ILE A 136 -8.95 -0.91 15.39
N HIS A 137 -9.47 0.29 15.31
CA HIS A 137 -10.47 0.81 16.22
C HIS A 137 -11.85 0.80 15.61
N HIS A 138 -11.93 0.18 14.51
CA HIS A 138 -13.11 0.30 13.68
C HIS A 138 -14.03 -0.83 13.92
#